data_84cfa97da07b9df424467e55443a1978
#
_entry.id   84cfa97da07b9df424467e55443a1978
#
_cell.length_a   1.000
_cell.length_b   1.000
_cell.length_c   1.000
_cell.angle_alpha   90.00
_cell.angle_beta   90.00
_cell.angle_gamma   90.00
#
_symmetry.space_group_name_H-M   'P 1'
#
loop_
_entity.id
_entity.type
_entity.pdbx_description
1 polymer ?
#
loop_
_entity_poly.entity_id
_entity_poly.type
_entity_poly.pdbx_seq_one_letter_code
_entity_poly.pdbx_strand_id
1 'polypeptide(L)'
;AGVLTHLEDYLQTEWTDLRVYLTSVTEQWAVASLNGPRARDLLAELCPDADLSPEGFKFMSWQDATVAGIKARIFRISFTGDLAFEINVPADQGMALWSALMNAGSKYGITPYGTEAMHVLRAEKGFIIVGQDTDGSLNPYDMGMGWIVGEDKDDFIGKRSLTRKDMADPLRKQFVGILTEDPSVVLPEGAQLVSAEDAPAQAFPKAPVPMQGHVSSSYWSSATGRSIAMGIVKGGLARKGERLMVPLEDGRNVPVVLGDPIFFDTQGERQHG
;
A
#
# COMPACT_ATOMS: atom_id res chain seq x y z
N ALA A 1 6.60 -3.41 16.01
CA ALA A 1 7.62 -3.07 17.01
C ALA A 1 7.87 -1.57 17.08
N GLY A 2 8.28 -0.88 15.99
CA GLY A 2 8.68 0.54 16.01
C GLY A 2 7.66 1.51 16.60
N VAL A 3 6.38 1.37 16.28
CA VAL A 3 5.32 2.24 16.84
C VAL A 3 5.18 2.04 18.36
N LEU A 4 5.17 0.79 18.83
CA LEU A 4 5.10 0.50 20.27
C LEU A 4 6.31 1.08 21.00
N THR A 5 7.53 0.83 20.49
CA THR A 5 8.76 1.40 21.06
C THR A 5 8.71 2.92 21.14
N HIS A 6 8.24 3.59 20.10
CA HIS A 6 8.08 5.04 20.08
C HIS A 6 7.11 5.53 21.17
N LEU A 7 5.96 4.87 21.34
CA LEU A 7 4.99 5.22 22.38
C LEU A 7 5.54 4.96 23.80
N GLU A 8 6.23 3.83 24.00
CA GLU A 8 6.87 3.49 25.28
C GLU A 8 7.96 4.50 25.65
N ASP A 9 8.76 4.95 24.68
CA ASP A 9 9.80 5.96 24.88
C ASP A 9 9.19 7.28 25.36
N TYR A 10 8.14 7.77 24.69
CA TYR A 10 7.45 8.99 25.10
C TYR A 10 6.79 8.88 26.48
N LEU A 11 6.19 7.73 26.84
CA LEU A 11 5.62 7.52 28.16
C LEU A 11 6.67 7.53 29.27
N GLN A 12 7.90 7.11 28.96
CA GLN A 12 8.99 7.06 29.93
C GLN A 12 9.79 8.37 30.02
N THR A 13 9.72 9.23 29.00
CA THR A 13 10.57 10.44 28.93
C THR A 13 9.77 11.73 28.97
N GLU A 14 8.71 11.88 28.15
CA GLU A 14 7.98 13.13 27.96
C GLU A 14 6.64 13.16 28.72
N TRP A 15 5.95 12.02 28.81
CA TRP A 15 4.58 11.92 29.33
C TRP A 15 4.52 11.07 30.61
N THR A 16 5.46 11.27 31.52
CA THR A 16 5.65 10.44 32.70
C THR A 16 4.51 10.57 33.75
N ASP A 17 3.67 11.58 33.63
CA ASP A 17 2.47 11.82 34.44
C ASP A 17 1.22 11.08 33.97
N LEU A 18 1.26 10.53 32.71
CA LEU A 18 0.13 9.80 32.19
C LEU A 18 0.00 8.39 32.78
N ARG A 19 -1.22 8.05 33.22
CA ARG A 19 -1.55 6.70 33.68
C ARG A 19 -2.03 5.83 32.52
N VAL A 20 -1.11 5.47 31.64
CA VAL A 20 -1.36 4.66 30.44
C VAL A 20 -0.49 3.42 30.46
N TYR A 21 -1.07 2.28 30.13
CA TYR A 21 -0.37 1.02 29.98
C TYR A 21 -0.46 0.57 28.53
N LEU A 22 0.66 0.12 27.97
CA LEU A 22 0.76 -0.40 26.62
C LEU A 22 1.09 -1.89 26.67
N THR A 23 0.37 -2.69 25.87
CA THR A 23 0.64 -4.11 25.76
C THR A 23 0.42 -4.54 24.32
N SER A 24 1.40 -5.21 23.71
CA SER A 24 1.23 -5.84 22.40
C SER A 24 0.29 -7.04 22.53
N VAL A 25 -0.73 -7.08 21.67
CA VAL A 25 -1.66 -8.22 21.54
C VAL A 25 -1.56 -8.90 20.18
N THR A 26 -0.53 -8.58 19.40
CA THR A 26 -0.33 -9.09 18.03
C THR A 26 -0.35 -10.62 17.98
N GLU A 27 0.34 -11.27 18.92
CA GLU A 27 0.43 -12.73 18.98
C GLU A 27 -0.87 -13.42 19.47
N GLN A 28 -1.84 -12.65 19.93
CA GLN A 28 -3.12 -13.18 20.42
C GLN A 28 -4.15 -13.35 19.29
N TRP A 29 -3.86 -12.84 18.08
CA TRP A 29 -4.77 -12.83 16.96
C TRP A 29 -4.20 -13.58 15.76
N ALA A 30 -5.10 -14.35 15.10
CA ALA A 30 -4.89 -14.84 13.73
C ALA A 30 -5.82 -14.09 12.79
N VAL A 31 -5.31 -13.69 11.63
CA VAL A 31 -6.04 -12.89 10.65
C VAL A 31 -6.12 -13.62 9.32
N ALA A 32 -7.34 -13.73 8.78
CA ALA A 32 -7.57 -14.15 7.41
C ALA A 32 -8.13 -12.97 6.60
N SER A 33 -7.47 -12.62 5.50
CA SER A 33 -7.95 -11.61 4.56
C SER A 33 -8.73 -12.29 3.42
N LEU A 34 -10.03 -12.08 3.38
CA LEU A 34 -10.95 -12.61 2.36
C LEU A 34 -11.22 -11.51 1.34
N ASN A 35 -10.80 -11.72 0.09
CA ASN A 35 -10.83 -10.69 -0.95
C ASN A 35 -11.54 -11.18 -2.21
N GLY A 36 -12.10 -10.25 -2.96
CA GLY A 36 -12.71 -10.50 -4.26
C GLY A 36 -14.21 -10.29 -4.30
N PRO A 37 -14.83 -10.29 -5.49
CA PRO A 37 -16.23 -9.89 -5.69
C PRO A 37 -17.24 -10.81 -5.00
N ARG A 38 -16.86 -12.05 -4.65
CA ARG A 38 -17.71 -13.02 -3.95
C ARG A 38 -17.39 -13.11 -2.45
N ALA A 39 -16.52 -12.25 -1.92
CA ALA A 39 -16.10 -12.28 -0.53
C ALA A 39 -17.28 -12.07 0.44
N ARG A 40 -18.20 -11.16 0.09
CA ARG A 40 -19.41 -10.89 0.89
C ARG A 40 -20.34 -12.11 0.95
N ASP A 41 -20.59 -12.74 -0.20
CA ASP A 41 -21.47 -13.90 -0.29
C ASP A 41 -20.95 -15.05 0.58
N LEU A 42 -19.65 -15.32 0.48
CA LEU A 42 -18.99 -16.36 1.27
C LEU A 42 -19.03 -16.02 2.77
N LEU A 43 -18.72 -14.78 3.12
CA LEU A 43 -18.71 -14.40 4.54
C LEU A 43 -20.12 -14.46 5.14
N ALA A 44 -21.15 -14.07 4.40
CA ALA A 44 -22.55 -14.12 4.85
C ALA A 44 -23.02 -15.54 5.22
N GLU A 45 -22.52 -16.55 4.53
CA GLU A 45 -22.82 -17.96 4.88
C GLU A 45 -22.19 -18.41 6.21
N LEU A 46 -21.01 -17.87 6.51
CA LEU A 46 -20.28 -18.21 7.73
C LEU A 46 -20.62 -17.30 8.91
N CYS A 47 -21.33 -16.19 8.66
CA CYS A 47 -21.65 -15.16 9.63
C CYS A 47 -23.12 -14.72 9.49
N PRO A 48 -24.09 -15.62 9.73
CA PRO A 48 -25.51 -15.36 9.45
C PRO A 48 -26.14 -14.30 10.34
N ASP A 49 -25.54 -14.00 11.49
CA ASP A 49 -26.08 -13.08 12.48
C ASP A 49 -25.57 -11.63 12.32
N ALA A 50 -24.73 -11.36 11.33
CA ALA A 50 -24.19 -10.03 11.07
C ALA A 50 -24.80 -9.38 9.83
N ASP A 51 -25.08 -8.10 9.89
CA ASP A 51 -25.40 -7.31 8.69
C ASP A 51 -24.13 -7.01 7.92
N LEU A 52 -23.93 -7.71 6.82
CA LEU A 52 -22.79 -7.53 5.92
C LEU A 52 -23.16 -6.73 4.66
N SER A 53 -24.37 -6.16 4.58
CA SER A 53 -24.79 -5.32 3.45
C SER A 53 -23.87 -4.09 3.28
N PRO A 54 -23.79 -3.49 2.09
CA PRO A 54 -23.02 -2.26 1.89
C PRO A 54 -23.45 -1.13 2.81
N GLU A 55 -24.74 -1.05 3.15
CA GLU A 55 -25.32 -0.05 4.04
C GLU A 55 -25.03 -0.32 5.51
N GLY A 56 -25.11 -1.59 5.92
CA GLY A 56 -24.90 -2.03 7.31
C GLY A 56 -23.45 -2.15 7.71
N PHE A 57 -22.58 -2.50 6.74
CA PHE A 57 -21.14 -2.67 6.99
C PHE A 57 -20.29 -1.86 5.99
N LYS A 58 -20.13 -0.59 6.29
CA LYS A 58 -19.44 0.38 5.41
C LYS A 58 -17.95 0.11 5.31
N PHE A 59 -17.38 0.50 4.18
CA PHE A 59 -15.93 0.52 4.01
C PHE A 59 -15.25 1.38 5.10
N MET A 60 -14.09 0.96 5.58
CA MET A 60 -13.33 1.55 6.71
C MET A 60 -14.05 1.45 8.05
N SER A 61 -14.95 0.49 8.23
CA SER A 61 -15.56 0.18 9.54
C SER A 61 -15.18 -1.23 10.02
N TRP A 62 -15.56 -1.54 11.25
CA TRP A 62 -15.38 -2.85 11.86
C TRP A 62 -16.59 -3.22 12.72
N GLN A 63 -16.76 -4.51 12.96
CA GLN A 63 -17.76 -5.05 13.89
C GLN A 63 -17.29 -6.37 14.50
N ASP A 64 -17.78 -6.66 15.70
CA ASP A 64 -17.64 -8.00 16.30
C ASP A 64 -18.78 -8.88 15.82
N ALA A 65 -18.48 -10.14 15.50
CA ALA A 65 -19.43 -11.11 14.98
C ALA A 65 -19.00 -12.54 15.31
N THR A 66 -19.83 -13.52 14.91
CA THR A 66 -19.47 -14.94 14.99
C THR A 66 -19.29 -15.49 13.58
N VAL A 67 -18.09 -15.92 13.23
CA VAL A 67 -17.76 -16.49 11.93
C VAL A 67 -17.48 -17.98 12.07
N ALA A 68 -18.27 -18.83 11.43
CA ALA A 68 -18.18 -20.29 11.54
C ALA A 68 -18.17 -20.80 13.01
N GLY A 69 -18.94 -20.14 13.89
CA GLY A 69 -18.99 -20.45 15.32
C GLY A 69 -17.85 -19.86 16.16
N ILE A 70 -16.93 -19.13 15.57
CA ILE A 70 -15.77 -18.52 16.24
C ILE A 70 -16.06 -17.03 16.46
N LYS A 71 -15.84 -16.52 17.67
CA LYS A 71 -15.91 -15.07 17.94
C LYS A 71 -14.82 -14.37 17.14
N ALA A 72 -15.20 -13.39 16.35
CA ALA A 72 -14.31 -12.68 15.43
C ALA A 72 -14.52 -11.17 15.50
N ARG A 73 -13.50 -10.42 15.17
CA ARG A 73 -13.59 -9.02 14.80
C ARG A 73 -13.32 -8.89 13.31
N ILE A 74 -14.26 -8.34 12.59
CA ILE A 74 -14.21 -8.21 11.13
C ILE A 74 -13.98 -6.73 10.80
N PHE A 75 -12.97 -6.45 9.99
CA PHE A 75 -12.72 -5.12 9.42
C PHE A 75 -13.10 -5.12 7.95
N ARG A 76 -13.88 -4.12 7.55
CA ARG A 76 -14.23 -3.87 6.14
C ARG A 76 -13.20 -2.95 5.51
N ILE A 77 -12.02 -3.49 5.26
CA ILE A 77 -10.86 -2.79 4.70
C ILE A 77 -10.26 -3.62 3.57
N SER A 78 -9.52 -2.98 2.67
CA SER A 78 -8.90 -3.64 1.52
C SER A 78 -7.49 -3.12 1.29
N PHE A 79 -6.54 -4.02 1.17
CA PHE A 79 -5.18 -3.71 0.70
C PHE A 79 -4.97 -4.13 -0.75
N THR A 80 -5.80 -5.03 -1.27
CA THR A 80 -5.75 -5.51 -2.66
C THR A 80 -6.56 -4.65 -3.63
N GLY A 81 -7.38 -3.73 -3.10
CA GLY A 81 -8.24 -2.87 -3.90
C GLY A 81 -9.57 -3.50 -4.33
N ASP A 82 -9.82 -4.75 -3.98
CA ASP A 82 -11.12 -5.41 -4.18
C ASP A 82 -12.01 -5.32 -2.91
N LEU A 83 -13.26 -5.76 -3.03
CA LEU A 83 -14.13 -6.03 -1.89
C LEU A 83 -13.40 -6.99 -0.93
N ALA A 84 -13.15 -6.56 0.30
CA ALA A 84 -12.36 -7.34 1.23
C ALA A 84 -12.83 -7.22 2.67
N PHE A 85 -12.56 -8.28 3.44
CA PHE A 85 -12.81 -8.38 4.87
C PHE A 85 -11.58 -8.99 5.55
N GLU A 86 -11.06 -8.35 6.59
CA GLU A 86 -10.07 -8.94 7.47
C GLU A 86 -10.76 -9.53 8.68
N ILE A 87 -10.70 -10.85 8.81
CA ILE A 87 -11.37 -11.62 9.85
C ILE A 87 -10.34 -11.98 10.91
N ASN A 88 -10.45 -11.33 12.05
CA ASN A 88 -9.54 -11.51 13.18
C ASN A 88 -10.20 -12.43 14.22
N VAL A 89 -9.52 -13.52 14.56
CA VAL A 89 -9.94 -14.50 15.55
C VAL A 89 -8.85 -14.72 16.59
N PRO A 90 -9.13 -15.31 17.78
CA PRO A 90 -8.10 -15.76 18.69
C PRO A 90 -7.05 -16.63 17.97
N ALA A 91 -5.78 -16.48 18.30
CA ALA A 91 -4.67 -17.09 17.57
C ALA A 91 -4.81 -18.62 17.44
N ASP A 92 -5.33 -19.30 18.47
CA ASP A 92 -5.59 -20.75 18.49
C ASP A 92 -6.73 -21.20 17.56
N GLN A 93 -7.55 -20.26 17.05
CA GLN A 93 -8.66 -20.52 16.15
C GLN A 93 -8.32 -20.27 14.66
N GLY A 94 -7.12 -19.82 14.37
CA GLY A 94 -6.73 -19.46 13.00
C GLY A 94 -6.90 -20.59 11.98
N MET A 95 -6.50 -21.81 12.32
CA MET A 95 -6.64 -22.98 11.43
C MET A 95 -8.11 -23.39 11.25
N ALA A 96 -8.92 -23.27 12.28
CA ALA A 96 -10.36 -23.54 12.19
C ALA A 96 -11.06 -22.54 11.26
N LEU A 97 -10.75 -21.26 11.39
CA LEU A 97 -11.22 -20.20 10.48
C LEU A 97 -10.79 -20.48 9.03
N TRP A 98 -9.50 -20.75 8.80
CA TRP A 98 -8.99 -21.06 7.47
C TRP A 98 -9.72 -22.22 6.82
N SER A 99 -9.88 -23.32 7.56
CA SER A 99 -10.57 -24.51 7.06
C SER A 99 -12.05 -24.23 6.72
N ALA A 100 -12.74 -23.44 7.55
CA ALA A 100 -14.11 -23.04 7.29
C ALA A 100 -14.25 -22.20 6.01
N LEU A 101 -13.37 -21.21 5.84
CA LEU A 101 -13.33 -20.37 4.64
C LEU A 101 -13.05 -21.19 3.37
N MET A 102 -12.05 -22.08 3.40
CA MET A 102 -11.69 -22.90 2.26
C MET A 102 -12.80 -23.88 1.87
N ASN A 103 -13.43 -24.51 2.86
CA ASN A 103 -14.53 -25.46 2.64
C ASN A 103 -15.78 -24.77 2.04
N ALA A 104 -16.25 -23.70 2.67
CA ALA A 104 -17.42 -22.96 2.18
C ALA A 104 -17.13 -22.22 0.87
N GLY A 105 -15.90 -21.77 0.69
CA GLY A 105 -15.44 -21.01 -0.48
C GLY A 105 -15.26 -21.85 -1.74
N SER A 106 -15.20 -23.19 -1.64
CA SER A 106 -14.95 -24.07 -2.79
C SER A 106 -15.94 -23.84 -3.94
N LYS A 107 -17.22 -23.66 -3.64
CA LYS A 107 -18.28 -23.37 -4.63
C LYS A 107 -18.18 -21.97 -5.25
N TYR A 108 -17.43 -21.05 -4.62
CA TYR A 108 -17.15 -19.70 -5.13
C TYR A 108 -15.82 -19.62 -5.88
N GLY A 109 -15.06 -20.72 -5.95
CA GLY A 109 -13.75 -20.76 -6.57
C GLY A 109 -12.67 -20.08 -5.73
N ILE A 110 -12.79 -20.15 -4.40
CA ILE A 110 -11.78 -19.56 -3.49
C ILE A 110 -10.39 -20.15 -3.80
N THR A 111 -9.40 -19.29 -3.86
CA THR A 111 -8.01 -19.67 -4.11
C THR A 111 -7.11 -18.97 -3.11
N PRO A 112 -6.25 -19.69 -2.39
CA PRO A 112 -5.22 -19.08 -1.57
C PRO A 112 -4.27 -18.25 -2.45
N TYR A 113 -3.88 -17.05 -1.99
CA TYR A 113 -2.87 -16.25 -2.64
C TYR A 113 -1.77 -15.85 -1.65
N GLY A 114 -0.55 -15.71 -2.15
CA GLY A 114 0.62 -15.34 -1.36
C GLY A 114 0.93 -13.84 -1.42
N THR A 115 2.01 -13.46 -0.76
CA THR A 115 2.48 -12.07 -0.66
C THR A 115 2.79 -11.46 -2.02
N GLU A 116 3.32 -12.23 -2.97
CA GLU A 116 3.63 -11.71 -4.31
C GLU A 116 2.37 -11.24 -5.06
N ALA A 117 1.30 -12.03 -5.02
CA ALA A 117 0.02 -11.62 -5.62
C ALA A 117 -0.55 -10.38 -4.91
N MET A 118 -0.42 -10.30 -3.58
CA MET A 118 -0.81 -9.12 -2.81
C MET A 118 0.00 -7.88 -3.26
N HIS A 119 1.30 -8.02 -3.50
CA HIS A 119 2.16 -6.92 -3.97
C HIS A 119 1.72 -6.37 -5.33
N VAL A 120 1.33 -7.24 -6.25
CA VAL A 120 0.79 -6.83 -7.55
C VAL A 120 -0.54 -6.09 -7.37
N LEU A 121 -1.48 -6.69 -6.64
CA LEU A 121 -2.83 -6.14 -6.46
C LEU A 121 -2.81 -4.77 -5.75
N ARG A 122 -2.02 -4.62 -4.69
CA ARG A 122 -1.89 -3.32 -3.99
C ARG A 122 -1.26 -2.26 -4.90
N ALA A 123 -0.29 -2.66 -5.76
CA ALA A 123 0.36 -1.74 -6.70
C ALA A 123 -0.60 -1.25 -7.78
N GLU A 124 -1.53 -2.08 -8.25
CA GLU A 124 -2.60 -1.68 -9.16
C GLU A 124 -3.45 -0.52 -8.61
N LYS A 125 -3.60 -0.45 -7.29
CA LYS A 125 -4.32 0.62 -6.56
C LYS A 125 -3.42 1.76 -6.08
N GLY A 126 -2.12 1.69 -6.32
CA GLY A 126 -1.17 2.69 -5.82
C GLY A 126 -0.99 2.67 -4.30
N PHE A 127 -1.38 1.59 -3.63
CA PHE A 127 -1.19 1.47 -2.19
C PHE A 127 0.29 1.21 -1.88
N ILE A 128 0.83 1.98 -0.94
CA ILE A 128 2.23 1.92 -0.56
C ILE A 128 2.53 0.78 0.42
N ILE A 129 3.75 0.28 0.35
CA ILE A 129 4.35 -0.53 1.42
C ILE A 129 5.39 0.33 2.12
N VAL A 130 5.17 0.58 3.42
CA VAL A 130 6.13 1.31 4.25
C VAL A 130 7.42 0.52 4.37
N GLY A 131 8.53 1.16 4.02
CA GLY A 131 9.86 0.54 3.98
C GLY A 131 10.28 0.04 2.60
N GLN A 132 9.35 -0.11 1.64
CA GLN A 132 9.64 -0.39 0.23
C GLN A 132 9.45 0.86 -0.63
N ASP A 133 8.25 1.46 -0.59
CA ASP A 133 7.94 2.69 -1.34
C ASP A 133 8.29 3.96 -0.55
N THR A 134 8.60 3.83 0.73
CA THR A 134 8.97 4.95 1.61
C THR A 134 10.24 4.67 2.38
N ASP A 135 10.94 5.72 2.72
CA ASP A 135 12.04 5.73 3.68
C ASP A 135 11.87 6.88 4.70
N GLY A 136 12.82 7.03 5.61
CA GLY A 136 12.78 8.08 6.64
C GLY A 136 12.93 9.51 6.11
N SER A 137 13.16 9.71 4.82
CA SER A 137 13.29 11.03 4.19
C SER A 137 12.01 11.61 3.63
N LEU A 138 10.95 10.77 3.47
CA LEU A 138 9.67 11.14 2.88
C LEU A 138 8.64 11.52 3.94
N ASN A 139 7.78 12.45 3.61
CA ASN A 139 6.66 12.88 4.44
C ASN A 139 5.32 12.58 3.74
N PRO A 140 4.16 12.72 4.42
CA PRO A 140 2.85 12.43 3.81
C PRO A 140 2.55 13.22 2.53
N TYR A 141 3.00 14.46 2.43
CA TYR A 141 2.80 15.28 1.23
C TYR A 141 3.60 14.75 0.04
N ASP A 142 4.82 14.26 0.28
CA ASP A 142 5.65 13.62 -0.75
C ASP A 142 4.97 12.37 -1.34
N MET A 143 4.16 11.70 -0.52
CA MET A 143 3.42 10.49 -0.91
C MET A 143 2.03 10.77 -1.51
N GLY A 144 1.66 12.04 -1.70
CA GLY A 144 0.30 12.41 -2.13
C GLY A 144 -0.77 12.15 -1.07
N MET A 145 -0.37 11.95 0.18
CA MET A 145 -1.23 11.61 1.31
C MET A 145 -1.43 12.78 2.28
N GLY A 146 -1.30 14.02 1.83
CA GLY A 146 -1.49 15.22 2.66
C GLY A 146 -2.85 15.26 3.36
N TRP A 147 -3.87 14.61 2.78
CA TRP A 147 -5.21 14.51 3.35
C TRP A 147 -5.29 13.80 4.72
N ILE A 148 -4.28 12.97 5.09
CA ILE A 148 -4.22 12.32 6.41
C ILE A 148 -3.65 13.23 7.50
N VAL A 149 -3.05 14.37 7.13
CA VAL A 149 -2.46 15.31 8.09
C VAL A 149 -3.57 16.17 8.68
N GLY A 150 -3.74 16.09 10.00
CA GLY A 150 -4.75 16.88 10.71
C GLY A 150 -4.31 18.35 10.86
N GLU A 151 -4.43 19.14 9.80
CA GLU A 151 -3.99 20.54 9.78
C GLU A 151 -4.73 21.42 10.81
N ASP A 152 -6.00 21.10 11.10
CA ASP A 152 -6.83 21.81 12.07
C ASP A 152 -6.47 21.54 13.53
N LYS A 153 -5.60 20.57 13.82
CA LYS A 153 -5.11 20.33 15.17
C LYS A 153 -4.15 21.44 15.59
N ASP A 154 -4.26 21.88 16.83
CA ASP A 154 -3.36 22.90 17.41
C ASP A 154 -1.90 22.45 17.33
N ASP A 155 -1.64 21.21 17.77
CA ASP A 155 -0.31 20.61 17.70
C ASP A 155 -0.37 19.08 17.58
N PHE A 156 0.71 18.49 17.07
CA PHE A 156 0.99 17.04 17.10
C PHE A 156 2.49 16.81 16.87
N ILE A 157 3.00 15.65 17.26
CA ILE A 157 4.39 15.28 17.02
C ILE A 157 4.68 15.29 15.51
N GLY A 158 5.61 16.16 15.12
CA GLY A 158 6.00 16.33 13.70
C GLY A 158 5.36 17.54 13.00
N LYS A 159 4.31 18.19 13.53
CA LYS A 159 3.66 19.33 12.86
C LYS A 159 4.68 20.41 12.47
N ARG A 160 5.52 20.85 13.40
CA ARG A 160 6.60 21.83 13.13
C ARG A 160 7.61 21.32 12.11
N SER A 161 7.89 20.02 12.09
CA SER A 161 8.85 19.44 11.12
C SER A 161 8.34 19.55 9.69
N LEU A 162 7.04 19.40 9.45
CA LEU A 162 6.44 19.52 8.12
C LEU A 162 6.55 20.92 7.51
N THR A 163 6.72 21.97 8.35
CA THR A 163 6.87 23.37 7.88
C THR A 163 8.31 23.80 7.66
N ARG A 164 9.29 22.93 7.90
CA ARG A 164 10.70 23.24 7.61
C ARG A 164 10.89 23.47 6.12
N LYS A 165 11.82 24.36 5.77
CA LYS A 165 12.09 24.74 4.38
C LYS A 165 12.36 23.55 3.46
N ASP A 166 13.14 22.58 3.93
CA ASP A 166 13.46 21.36 3.21
C ASP A 166 12.27 20.41 3.08
N MET A 167 11.37 20.37 4.07
CA MET A 167 10.17 19.54 4.04
C MET A 167 9.02 20.14 3.22
N ALA A 168 9.03 21.47 3.03
CA ALA A 168 8.06 22.19 2.22
C ALA A 168 8.55 22.48 0.79
N ASP A 169 9.74 22.03 0.42
CA ASP A 169 10.30 22.26 -0.93
C ASP A 169 9.52 21.45 -1.97
N PRO A 170 8.92 22.07 -2.98
CA PRO A 170 8.17 21.37 -4.03
C PRO A 170 9.05 20.49 -4.94
N LEU A 171 10.37 20.66 -4.90
CA LEU A 171 11.33 19.85 -5.67
C LEU A 171 11.80 18.60 -4.90
N ARG A 172 11.22 18.32 -3.75
CA ARG A 172 11.46 17.06 -3.04
C ARG A 172 11.13 15.87 -3.92
N LYS A 173 11.69 14.71 -3.58
CA LYS A 173 11.29 13.44 -4.21
C LYS A 173 9.85 13.11 -3.79
N GLN A 174 9.02 12.76 -4.74
CA GLN A 174 7.58 12.55 -4.56
C GLN A 174 7.14 11.27 -5.25
N PHE A 175 6.15 10.62 -4.67
CA PHE A 175 5.60 9.36 -5.15
C PHE A 175 4.74 9.54 -6.39
N VAL A 176 5.02 8.75 -7.42
CA VAL A 176 4.33 8.79 -8.72
C VAL A 176 4.16 7.38 -9.31
N GLY A 177 3.19 7.25 -10.19
CA GLY A 177 3.10 6.11 -11.10
C GLY A 177 4.08 6.26 -12.26
N ILE A 178 4.53 5.12 -12.79
CA ILE A 178 5.49 5.04 -13.89
C ILE A 178 4.98 3.99 -14.88
N LEU A 179 4.81 4.38 -16.13
CA LEU A 179 4.41 3.46 -17.19
C LEU A 179 5.51 3.40 -18.24
N THR A 180 5.97 2.18 -18.58
CA THR A 180 6.89 1.93 -19.69
C THR A 180 6.18 2.16 -21.02
N GLU A 181 6.86 2.74 -22.00
CA GLU A 181 6.29 2.88 -23.36
C GLU A 181 6.05 1.52 -24.01
N ASP A 182 6.99 0.58 -23.84
CA ASP A 182 6.73 -0.84 -24.16
C ASP A 182 6.03 -1.50 -22.95
N PRO A 183 4.74 -1.84 -23.06
CA PRO A 183 3.98 -2.39 -21.95
C PRO A 183 4.48 -3.74 -21.43
N SER A 184 5.30 -4.45 -22.21
CA SER A 184 5.85 -5.76 -21.82
C SER A 184 7.07 -5.68 -20.89
N VAL A 185 7.70 -4.51 -20.79
CA VAL A 185 8.92 -4.33 -20.02
C VAL A 185 8.62 -4.04 -18.55
N VAL A 186 8.89 -5.00 -17.66
CA VAL A 186 8.87 -4.82 -16.21
C VAL A 186 10.22 -4.24 -15.79
N LEU A 187 10.19 -3.13 -15.06
CA LEU A 187 11.40 -2.44 -14.59
C LEU A 187 11.98 -3.16 -13.36
N PRO A 188 13.30 -3.21 -13.20
CA PRO A 188 13.88 -3.64 -11.93
C PRO A 188 13.53 -2.66 -10.79
N GLU A 189 13.21 -3.18 -9.61
CA GLU A 189 13.14 -2.36 -8.39
C GLU A 189 14.51 -1.77 -8.09
N GLY A 190 14.54 -0.52 -7.64
CA GLY A 190 15.78 0.26 -7.44
C GLY A 190 16.35 0.88 -8.72
N ALA A 191 15.81 0.57 -9.91
CA ALA A 191 16.28 1.17 -11.15
C ALA A 191 16.15 2.71 -11.12
N GLN A 192 17.18 3.38 -11.62
CA GLN A 192 17.28 4.83 -11.60
C GLN A 192 16.48 5.46 -12.74
N LEU A 193 15.86 6.61 -12.50
CA LEU A 193 15.24 7.44 -13.52
C LEU A 193 16.17 8.63 -13.83
N VAL A 194 16.40 8.89 -15.11
CA VAL A 194 17.23 9.99 -15.59
C VAL A 194 16.46 10.78 -16.65
N SER A 195 16.88 12.02 -16.93
CA SER A 195 16.37 12.78 -18.07
C SER A 195 16.77 12.10 -19.38
N ALA A 196 16.03 12.36 -20.46
CA ALA A 196 16.39 11.81 -21.78
C ALA A 196 17.76 12.31 -22.25
N GLU A 197 18.15 13.54 -21.87
CA GLU A 197 19.41 14.17 -22.22
C GLU A 197 20.60 13.53 -21.49
N ASP A 198 20.37 13.10 -20.23
CA ASP A 198 21.39 12.49 -19.37
C ASP A 198 21.45 10.95 -19.55
N ALA A 199 20.59 10.36 -20.36
CA ALA A 199 20.55 8.89 -20.53
C ALA A 199 21.91 8.39 -21.09
N PRO A 200 22.56 7.43 -20.39
CA PRO A 200 23.89 6.98 -20.79
C PRO A 200 23.82 6.19 -22.11
N ALA A 201 24.83 6.38 -22.96
CA ALA A 201 24.96 5.62 -24.21
C ALA A 201 25.40 4.15 -23.99
N GLN A 202 25.79 3.80 -22.77
CA GLN A 202 26.24 2.46 -22.39
C GLN A 202 25.84 2.13 -20.95
N ALA A 203 25.75 0.87 -20.60
CA ALA A 203 25.25 0.36 -19.32
C ALA A 203 26.00 0.92 -18.09
N PHE A 204 27.32 1.05 -18.18
CA PHE A 204 28.15 1.54 -17.08
C PHE A 204 28.94 2.78 -17.55
N PRO A 205 28.36 3.98 -17.44
CA PRO A 205 29.02 5.21 -17.81
C PRO A 205 30.23 5.51 -16.91
N LYS A 206 31.27 6.11 -17.49
CA LYS A 206 32.49 6.47 -16.73
C LYS A 206 32.28 7.61 -15.73
N ALA A 207 31.27 8.43 -15.93
CA ALA A 207 30.90 9.54 -15.05
C ALA A 207 29.53 9.30 -14.44
N PRO A 208 29.28 9.82 -13.21
CA PRO A 208 27.95 9.79 -12.61
C PRO A 208 26.90 10.48 -13.49
N VAL A 209 25.73 9.86 -13.60
CA VAL A 209 24.58 10.42 -14.33
C VAL A 209 23.61 11.04 -13.32
N PRO A 210 23.13 12.29 -13.52
CA PRO A 210 22.19 12.93 -12.61
C PRO A 210 20.88 12.14 -12.51
N MET A 211 20.57 11.65 -11.30
CA MET A 211 19.38 10.88 -11.03
C MET A 211 18.18 11.79 -10.73
N GLN A 212 17.06 11.54 -11.38
CA GLN A 212 15.78 12.21 -11.12
C GLN A 212 14.96 11.49 -10.03
N GLY A 213 15.16 10.17 -9.88
CA GLY A 213 14.43 9.34 -8.95
C GLY A 213 14.77 7.86 -9.13
N HIS A 214 13.98 7.00 -8.51
CA HIS A 214 14.13 5.55 -8.65
C HIS A 214 12.78 4.84 -8.62
N VAL A 215 12.73 3.65 -9.16
CA VAL A 215 11.60 2.72 -9.12
C VAL A 215 11.56 2.06 -7.75
N SER A 216 10.43 2.17 -7.03
CA SER A 216 10.26 1.54 -5.71
C SER A 216 9.54 0.18 -5.81
N SER A 217 8.64 0.05 -6.79
CA SER A 217 7.86 -1.17 -7.03
C SER A 217 7.56 -1.31 -8.52
N SER A 218 7.64 -2.52 -9.06
CA SER A 218 7.33 -2.76 -10.47
C SER A 218 6.85 -4.20 -10.69
N TYR A 219 5.72 -4.35 -11.41
CA TYR A 219 5.07 -5.64 -11.62
C TYR A 219 4.40 -5.72 -12.99
N TRP A 220 4.20 -6.96 -13.46
CA TRP A 220 3.23 -7.22 -14.51
C TRP A 220 1.83 -7.26 -13.92
N SER A 221 0.94 -6.39 -14.39
CA SER A 221 -0.47 -6.38 -13.99
C SER A 221 -1.31 -7.12 -15.02
N SER A 222 -1.92 -8.23 -14.61
CA SER A 222 -2.87 -8.97 -15.43
C SER A 222 -4.17 -8.20 -15.64
N ALA A 223 -4.58 -7.37 -14.68
CA ALA A 223 -5.81 -6.58 -14.77
C ALA A 223 -5.70 -5.46 -15.83
N THR A 224 -4.51 -4.87 -15.98
CA THR A 224 -4.25 -3.81 -16.97
C THR A 224 -3.64 -4.34 -18.28
N GLY A 225 -3.17 -5.60 -18.29
CA GLY A 225 -2.50 -6.22 -19.43
C GLY A 225 -1.14 -5.58 -19.78
N ARG A 226 -0.47 -4.99 -18.78
CA ARG A 226 0.82 -4.31 -18.97
C ARG A 226 1.66 -4.26 -17.70
N SER A 227 2.91 -3.89 -17.86
CA SER A 227 3.77 -3.48 -16.76
C SER A 227 3.27 -2.19 -16.11
N ILE A 228 3.27 -2.16 -14.79
CA ILE A 228 3.03 -0.99 -13.94
C ILE A 228 4.22 -0.81 -13.00
N ALA A 229 4.57 0.42 -12.67
CA ALA A 229 5.60 0.70 -11.69
C ALA A 229 5.25 1.95 -10.88
N MET A 230 5.78 2.01 -9.68
CA MET A 230 5.72 3.17 -8.79
C MET A 230 7.15 3.60 -8.46
N GLY A 231 7.33 4.85 -8.16
CA GLY A 231 8.65 5.36 -7.83
C GLY A 231 8.63 6.71 -7.16
N ILE A 232 9.79 7.12 -6.71
CA ILE A 232 10.04 8.38 -6.02
C ILE A 232 10.85 9.28 -6.94
N VAL A 233 10.27 10.41 -7.38
CA VAL A 233 10.85 11.30 -8.40
C VAL A 233 10.88 12.75 -7.90
N LYS A 234 11.97 13.48 -8.16
CA LYS A 234 12.11 14.91 -7.82
C LYS A 234 10.99 15.73 -8.46
N GLY A 235 10.21 16.43 -7.62
CA GLY A 235 9.07 17.24 -8.05
C GLY A 235 8.00 16.44 -8.79
N GLY A 236 7.91 15.13 -8.54
CA GLY A 236 7.16 14.17 -9.35
C GLY A 236 5.69 14.49 -9.51
N LEU A 237 5.03 15.00 -8.46
CA LEU A 237 3.59 15.33 -8.51
C LEU A 237 3.26 16.41 -9.55
N ALA A 238 4.21 17.34 -9.81
CA ALA A 238 4.05 18.39 -10.81
C ALA A 238 4.50 17.96 -12.23
N ARG A 239 5.09 16.76 -12.36
CA ARG A 239 5.71 16.27 -13.62
C ARG A 239 4.94 15.15 -14.28
N LYS A 240 3.67 14.97 -13.96
CA LYS A 240 2.81 13.97 -14.62
C LYS A 240 2.75 14.22 -16.12
N GLY A 241 2.90 13.16 -16.91
CA GLY A 241 3.00 13.20 -18.36
C GLY A 241 4.43 13.40 -18.90
N GLU A 242 5.40 13.68 -18.03
CA GLU A 242 6.79 13.83 -18.45
C GLU A 242 7.40 12.49 -18.79
N ARG A 243 8.24 12.49 -19.84
CA ARG A 243 9.00 11.33 -20.31
C ARG A 243 10.39 11.32 -19.69
N LEU A 244 10.72 10.22 -19.02
CA LEU A 244 12.04 9.94 -18.48
C LEU A 244 12.62 8.66 -19.11
N MET A 245 13.86 8.35 -18.76
CA MET A 245 14.54 7.12 -19.18
C MET A 245 14.97 6.31 -17.97
N VAL A 246 14.89 5.00 -18.08
CA VAL A 246 15.43 4.04 -17.10
C VAL A 246 16.56 3.27 -17.76
N PRO A 247 17.84 3.61 -17.47
CA PRO A 247 19.00 2.86 -17.94
C PRO A 247 19.03 1.49 -17.24
N LEU A 248 19.11 0.42 -18.02
CA LEU A 248 19.25 -0.94 -17.54
C LEU A 248 20.70 -1.44 -17.66
N GLU A 249 21.04 -2.44 -16.85
CA GLU A 249 22.40 -3.03 -16.84
C GLU A 249 22.80 -3.68 -18.17
N ASP A 250 21.82 -4.10 -18.98
CA ASP A 250 22.04 -4.66 -20.31
C ASP A 250 22.30 -3.59 -21.39
N GLY A 251 22.38 -2.31 -21.03
CA GLY A 251 22.64 -1.18 -21.91
C GLY A 251 21.43 -0.56 -22.57
N ARG A 252 20.23 -1.13 -22.37
CA ARG A 252 19.00 -0.51 -22.86
C ARG A 252 18.61 0.70 -22.01
N ASN A 253 18.10 1.73 -22.66
CA ASN A 253 17.40 2.84 -22.01
C ASN A 253 15.90 2.67 -22.25
N VAL A 254 15.16 2.34 -21.22
CA VAL A 254 13.71 2.11 -21.30
C VAL A 254 12.99 3.45 -21.12
N PRO A 255 12.25 3.93 -22.12
CA PRO A 255 11.45 5.13 -21.99
C PRO A 255 10.22 4.87 -21.14
N VAL A 256 9.95 5.82 -20.22
CA VAL A 256 8.84 5.77 -19.29
C VAL A 256 8.11 7.11 -19.22
N VAL A 257 6.84 7.08 -18.84
CA VAL A 257 6.03 8.27 -18.64
C VAL A 257 5.54 8.30 -17.19
N LEU A 258 5.70 9.44 -16.52
CA LEU A 258 5.21 9.67 -15.17
C LEU A 258 3.69 9.87 -15.17
N GLY A 259 3.01 9.34 -14.16
CA GLY A 259 1.56 9.45 -14.04
C GLY A 259 1.06 9.29 -12.60
N ASP A 260 -0.23 9.09 -12.48
CA ASP A 260 -0.82 8.72 -11.21
C ASP A 260 -0.43 7.29 -10.82
N PRO A 261 -0.22 7.01 -9.53
CA PRO A 261 0.13 5.67 -9.06
C PRO A 261 -1.05 4.70 -9.05
N ILE A 262 -2.28 5.15 -9.36
CA ILE A 262 -3.47 4.30 -9.42
C ILE A 262 -3.66 3.85 -10.87
N PHE A 263 -3.40 2.58 -11.15
CA PHE A 263 -3.43 2.03 -12.52
C PHE A 263 -4.74 1.31 -12.87
N PHE A 264 -5.48 0.85 -11.85
CA PHE A 264 -6.69 0.07 -12.04
C PHE A 264 -7.78 0.49 -11.07
N ASP A 265 -9.06 0.50 -11.53
CA ASP A 265 -10.23 0.90 -10.73
C ASP A 265 -10.01 2.23 -9.99
N THR A 266 -9.69 3.27 -10.73
CA THR A 266 -9.31 4.60 -10.23
C THR A 266 -10.34 5.25 -9.30
N GLN A 267 -11.62 4.88 -9.43
CA GLN A 267 -12.71 5.38 -8.59
C GLN A 267 -12.94 4.51 -7.33
N GLY A 268 -12.28 3.36 -7.22
CA GLY A 268 -12.41 2.48 -6.06
C GLY A 268 -13.75 1.74 -5.98
N GLU A 269 -14.46 1.58 -7.10
CA GLU A 269 -15.79 0.95 -7.12
C GLU A 269 -15.76 -0.49 -6.61
N ARG A 270 -14.69 -1.23 -6.94
CA ARG A 270 -14.51 -2.62 -6.52
C ARG A 270 -14.35 -2.76 -5.01
N GLN A 271 -13.58 -1.88 -4.38
CA GLN A 271 -13.35 -1.95 -2.94
C GLN A 271 -14.54 -1.46 -2.12
N HIS A 272 -15.40 -0.62 -2.69
CA HIS A 272 -16.62 -0.17 -2.03
C HIS A 272 -17.75 -1.20 -2.11
N GLY A 273 -17.76 -2.07 -3.08
CA GLY A 273 -18.58 -3.28 -3.20
C GLY A 273 -20.00 -3.04 -3.59
#